data_c060509b4ea2df8e778f5f36525abb7e
#
_entry.id   c060509b4ea2df8e778f5f36525abb7e
#
_cell.length_a   1.000
_cell.length_b   1.000
_cell.length_c   1.000
_cell.angle_alpha   90.00
_cell.angle_beta   90.00
_cell.angle_gamma   90.00
#
_symmetry.space_group_name_H-M   'P 1'
#
loop_
_entity.id
_entity.type
_entity.pdbx_description
1 polymer ?
#
loop_
_entity_poly.entity_id
_entity_poly.type
_entity_poly.pdbx_seq_one_letter_code
_entity_poly.pdbx_strand_id
1 'polypeptide(L)'
;MTKKNLFTLVLCLFCFGTTTHAQRIPTLEEAVYGGLIKTEGGSNVNWMKDGERYSKIEKNAEGAYEVTAYKAKDNSKEVLIPANMLLNPQTGKPISVRNFVFSEDNSKVLIYTNTRRVWRYDTRGDYWVLNLKDGKLQQLGKSLPEATLMFAKFSPD
;
A
#
# COMPACT_ATOMS: atom_id res chain seq x y z
N MET A 1 37.45 47.56 24.10
CA MET A 1 36.03 47.35 23.80
C MET A 1 35.29 47.17 25.11
N THR A 2 34.36 48.09 25.45
CA THR A 2 33.60 48.01 26.69
C THR A 2 32.56 46.87 26.57
N LYS A 3 32.24 46.22 27.67
CA LYS A 3 31.24 45.08 27.72
C LYS A 3 29.92 45.45 27.08
N LYS A 4 29.50 46.72 27.09
CA LYS A 4 28.30 47.23 26.43
C LYS A 4 28.37 47.10 24.90
N ASN A 5 29.51 47.37 24.27
CA ASN A 5 29.67 47.29 22.82
C ASN A 5 29.70 45.85 22.32
N LEU A 6 30.22 44.91 23.15
CA LEU A 6 30.22 43.48 22.81
C LEU A 6 28.79 42.92 22.85
N PHE A 7 27.95 43.32 23.83
CA PHE A 7 26.56 42.88 23.92
C PHE A 7 25.70 43.37 22.73
N THR A 8 25.92 44.61 22.31
CA THR A 8 25.21 45.16 21.13
C THR A 8 25.65 44.47 19.84
N LEU A 9 26.92 44.12 19.69
CA LEU A 9 27.42 43.39 18.53
C LEU A 9 26.85 41.97 18.47
N VAL A 10 26.75 41.26 19.59
CA VAL A 10 26.16 39.92 19.69
C VAL A 10 24.66 39.95 19.41
N LEU A 11 23.94 40.97 19.88
CA LEU A 11 22.50 41.13 19.61
C LEU A 11 22.23 41.42 18.15
N CYS A 12 23.05 42.23 17.46
CA CYS A 12 22.94 42.45 16.01
C CYS A 12 23.25 41.20 15.18
N LEU A 13 24.17 40.34 15.62
CA LEU A 13 24.46 39.07 14.93
C LEU A 13 23.30 38.05 15.02
N PHE A 14 22.52 38.12 16.13
CA PHE A 14 21.36 37.22 16.29
C PHE A 14 20.15 37.61 15.42
N CYS A 15 20.03 38.88 15.04
CA CYS A 15 18.93 39.38 14.19
C CYS A 15 19.10 39.03 12.68
N PHE A 16 20.31 38.65 12.25
CA PHE A 16 20.55 38.26 10.83
C PHE A 16 20.34 36.79 10.55
N GLY A 17 19.99 35.96 11.54
CA GLY A 17 19.87 34.48 11.39
C GLY A 17 18.52 33.98 10.97
N THR A 18 17.48 34.81 10.81
CA THR A 18 16.17 34.36 10.33
C THR A 18 16.09 34.52 8.80
N THR A 19 16.60 33.55 8.06
CA THR A 19 16.24 33.40 6.66
C THR A 19 14.75 33.04 6.60
N THR A 20 13.90 34.02 6.39
CA THR A 20 12.52 33.78 5.97
C THR A 20 12.58 33.14 4.59
N HIS A 21 12.39 31.82 4.53
CA HIS A 21 12.11 31.18 3.26
C HIS A 21 10.76 31.70 2.78
N ALA A 22 10.78 32.69 1.88
CA ALA A 22 9.59 33.09 1.18
C ALA A 22 9.05 31.85 0.44
N GLN A 23 7.86 31.39 0.82
CA GLN A 23 7.21 30.32 0.08
C GLN A 23 6.94 30.81 -1.35
N ARG A 24 7.66 30.23 -2.29
CA ARG A 24 7.42 30.50 -3.72
C ARG A 24 6.03 29.97 -4.06
N ILE A 25 5.17 30.84 -4.56
CA ILE A 25 3.88 30.41 -5.11
C ILE A 25 4.16 29.76 -6.46
N PRO A 26 3.85 28.48 -6.64
CA PRO A 26 4.05 27.82 -7.94
C PRO A 26 3.13 28.41 -9.00
N THR A 27 3.59 28.46 -10.23
CA THR A 27 2.73 28.78 -11.38
C THR A 27 1.75 27.63 -11.62
N LEU A 28 0.66 27.91 -12.37
CA LEU A 28 -0.31 26.87 -12.73
C LEU A 28 0.34 25.70 -13.48
N GLU A 29 1.25 25.99 -14.41
CA GLU A 29 2.00 24.99 -15.16
C GLU A 29 2.90 24.14 -14.28
N GLU A 30 3.61 24.75 -13.34
CA GLU A 30 4.44 24.04 -12.38
C GLU A 30 3.61 23.16 -11.43
N ALA A 31 2.42 23.62 -11.02
CA ALA A 31 1.52 22.86 -10.16
C ALA A 31 0.90 21.64 -10.87
N VAL A 32 0.52 21.81 -12.15
CA VAL A 32 -0.21 20.77 -12.92
C VAL A 32 0.75 19.84 -13.66
N TYR A 33 1.80 20.36 -14.29
CA TYR A 33 2.68 19.58 -15.17
C TYR A 33 4.10 19.43 -14.64
N GLY A 34 4.53 20.30 -13.74
CA GLY A 34 5.92 20.34 -13.24
C GLY A 34 6.27 19.33 -12.14
N GLY A 35 5.31 18.52 -11.69
CA GLY A 35 5.53 17.52 -10.62
C GLY A 35 5.97 18.13 -9.28
N LEU A 36 5.79 19.43 -9.06
CA LEU A 36 6.10 20.10 -7.79
C LEU A 36 5.22 19.60 -6.64
N ILE A 37 3.96 19.26 -6.92
CA ILE A 37 3.05 18.66 -5.96
C ILE A 37 3.13 17.16 -6.15
N LYS A 38 4.01 16.52 -5.38
CA LYS A 38 4.04 15.07 -5.26
C LYS A 38 2.92 14.65 -4.31
N THR A 39 1.81 14.17 -4.86
CA THR A 39 0.84 13.46 -4.05
C THR A 39 1.42 12.10 -3.68
N GLU A 40 1.53 11.80 -2.41
CA GLU A 40 1.73 10.42 -1.99
C GLU A 40 0.51 9.63 -2.48
N GLY A 41 0.76 8.66 -3.37
CA GLY A 41 -0.29 7.78 -3.86
C GLY A 41 -0.98 7.12 -2.68
N GLY A 42 -2.29 7.29 -2.54
CA GLY A 42 -3.05 6.62 -1.51
C GLY A 42 -2.88 5.10 -1.66
N SER A 43 -2.46 4.43 -0.61
CA SER A 43 -2.46 2.98 -0.57
C SER A 43 -3.90 2.48 -0.64
N ASN A 44 -4.19 1.51 -1.52
CA ASN A 44 -5.46 0.82 -1.48
C ASN A 44 -5.57 0.10 -0.14
N VAL A 45 -6.44 0.57 0.72
CA VAL A 45 -6.72 -0.03 2.02
C VAL A 45 -8.10 -0.69 2.00
N ASN A 46 -8.21 -1.84 2.65
CA ASN A 46 -9.46 -2.55 2.86
C ASN A 46 -9.83 -2.47 4.35
N TRP A 47 -10.92 -1.80 4.68
CA TRP A 47 -11.44 -1.81 6.04
C TRP A 47 -11.87 -3.22 6.44
N MET A 48 -11.49 -3.61 7.64
CA MET A 48 -11.92 -4.87 8.22
C MET A 48 -13.31 -4.72 8.85
N LYS A 49 -14.02 -5.83 9.02
CA LYS A 49 -15.40 -5.84 9.53
C LYS A 49 -15.54 -5.34 10.97
N ASP A 50 -14.46 -5.38 11.75
CA ASP A 50 -14.44 -4.85 13.10
C ASP A 50 -14.58 -3.32 13.16
N GLY A 51 -14.37 -2.61 12.04
CA GLY A 51 -14.43 -1.15 11.97
C GLY A 51 -13.25 -0.44 12.66
N GLU A 52 -12.31 -1.17 13.23
CA GLU A 52 -11.17 -0.63 13.99
C GLU A 52 -9.86 -0.79 13.24
N ARG A 53 -9.80 -1.74 12.30
CA ARG A 53 -8.59 -2.07 11.54
C ARG A 53 -8.82 -1.91 10.04
N TYR A 54 -7.75 -1.61 9.36
CA TYR A 54 -7.67 -1.69 7.90
C TYR A 54 -6.49 -2.58 7.50
N SER A 55 -6.62 -3.23 6.36
CA SER A 55 -5.56 -4.08 5.80
C SER A 55 -5.07 -3.51 4.47
N LYS A 56 -3.80 -3.71 4.18
CA LYS A 56 -3.18 -3.33 2.91
C LYS A 56 -2.14 -4.36 2.46
N ILE A 57 -1.83 -4.31 1.17
CA ILE A 57 -0.73 -5.06 0.59
C ILE A 57 0.52 -4.20 0.75
N GLU A 58 1.58 -4.78 1.29
CA GLU A 58 2.90 -4.14 1.35
C GLU A 58 4.01 -5.15 1.04
N LYS A 59 5.22 -4.65 0.87
CA LYS A 59 6.40 -5.50 0.68
C LYS A 59 7.14 -5.60 2.00
N ASN A 60 7.57 -6.81 2.34
CA ASN A 60 8.45 -7.04 3.46
C ASN A 60 9.90 -6.62 3.15
N ALA A 61 10.82 -6.83 4.07
CA ALA A 61 12.24 -6.46 3.91
C ALA A 61 12.92 -7.16 2.72
N GLU A 62 12.46 -8.34 2.34
CA GLU A 62 12.96 -9.12 1.20
C GLU A 62 12.28 -8.73 -0.13
N GLY A 63 11.36 -7.75 -0.11
CA GLY A 63 10.63 -7.29 -1.28
C GLY A 63 9.46 -8.19 -1.71
N ALA A 64 9.11 -9.20 -0.92
CA ALA A 64 7.97 -10.07 -1.17
C ALA A 64 6.67 -9.45 -0.64
N TYR A 65 5.55 -9.72 -1.31
CA TYR A 65 4.25 -9.20 -0.90
C TYR A 65 3.73 -9.92 0.35
N GLU A 66 3.14 -9.14 1.25
CA GLU A 66 2.40 -9.60 2.41
C GLU A 66 1.14 -8.77 2.61
N VAL A 67 0.18 -9.26 3.38
CA VAL A 67 -1.01 -8.51 3.78
C VAL A 67 -0.92 -8.22 5.26
N THR A 68 -0.88 -6.93 5.59
CA THR A 68 -0.74 -6.43 6.96
C THR A 68 -1.98 -5.68 7.37
N ALA A 69 -2.50 -5.94 8.56
CA ALA A 69 -3.53 -5.14 9.22
C ALA A 69 -2.91 -4.06 10.10
N TYR A 70 -3.57 -2.94 10.19
CA TYR A 70 -3.23 -1.79 11.02
C TYR A 70 -4.43 -1.38 11.85
N LYS A 71 -4.22 -1.11 13.12
CA LYS A 71 -5.24 -0.46 13.95
C LYS A 71 -5.29 1.02 13.63
N ALA A 72 -6.49 1.54 13.36
CA ALA A 72 -6.66 2.96 12.99
C ALA A 72 -6.28 3.92 14.14
N LYS A 73 -6.40 3.48 15.39
CA LYS A 73 -6.15 4.30 16.57
C LYS A 73 -4.67 4.62 16.81
N ASP A 74 -3.79 3.65 16.62
CA ASP A 74 -2.38 3.74 17.05
C ASP A 74 -1.38 3.27 15.99
N ASN A 75 -1.87 2.88 14.80
CA ASN A 75 -1.09 2.31 13.70
C ASN A 75 -0.28 1.05 14.08
N SER A 76 -0.63 0.39 15.18
CA SER A 76 -0.03 -0.92 15.49
C SER A 76 -0.37 -1.92 14.38
N LYS A 77 0.63 -2.72 13.97
CA LYS A 77 0.51 -3.61 12.82
C LYS A 77 0.59 -5.08 13.19
N GLU A 78 -0.12 -5.89 12.42
CA GLU A 78 -0.13 -7.35 12.50
C GLU A 78 -0.08 -7.92 11.07
N VAL A 79 0.83 -8.84 10.81
CA VAL A 79 0.89 -9.53 9.51
C VAL A 79 -0.20 -10.59 9.48
N LEU A 80 -1.20 -10.41 8.62
CA LEU A 80 -2.32 -11.35 8.45
C LEU A 80 -1.96 -12.50 7.51
N ILE A 81 -1.25 -12.19 6.42
CA ILE A 81 -0.83 -13.16 5.41
C ILE A 81 0.65 -12.92 5.13
N PRO A 82 1.53 -13.72 5.72
CA PRO A 82 2.96 -13.60 5.48
C PRO A 82 3.32 -14.06 4.06
N ALA A 83 4.43 -13.56 3.54
CA ALA A 83 4.87 -13.77 2.18
C ALA A 83 5.05 -15.26 1.80
N ASN A 84 5.41 -16.12 2.74
CA ASN A 84 5.55 -17.56 2.52
C ASN A 84 4.23 -18.28 2.17
N MET A 85 3.08 -17.72 2.58
CA MET A 85 1.75 -18.22 2.18
C MET A 85 1.33 -17.75 0.78
N LEU A 86 2.05 -16.79 0.20
CA LEU A 86 1.78 -16.22 -1.12
C LEU A 86 2.74 -16.76 -2.19
N LEU A 87 3.21 -17.99 -2.03
CA LEU A 87 4.04 -18.66 -3.02
C LEU A 87 3.18 -19.55 -3.92
N ASN A 88 3.38 -19.42 -5.23
CA ASN A 88 2.74 -20.32 -6.19
C ASN A 88 3.20 -21.77 -5.93
N PRO A 89 2.30 -22.70 -5.61
CA PRO A 89 2.66 -24.05 -5.19
C PRO A 89 3.28 -24.90 -6.32
N GLN A 90 3.13 -24.51 -7.61
CA GLN A 90 3.74 -25.20 -8.72
C GLN A 90 5.17 -24.72 -9.03
N THR A 91 5.42 -23.42 -8.84
CA THR A 91 6.70 -22.80 -9.24
C THR A 91 7.56 -22.37 -8.07
N GLY A 92 7.02 -22.31 -6.85
CA GLY A 92 7.68 -21.75 -5.67
C GLY A 92 7.92 -20.24 -5.74
N LYS A 93 7.45 -19.56 -6.77
CA LYS A 93 7.67 -18.12 -6.94
C LYS A 93 6.62 -17.31 -6.19
N PRO A 94 6.98 -16.13 -5.66
CA PRO A 94 6.02 -15.21 -5.04
C PRO A 94 4.93 -14.78 -6.03
N ILE A 95 3.68 -14.73 -5.55
CA ILE A 95 2.55 -14.22 -6.31
C ILE A 95 2.49 -12.69 -6.10
N SER A 96 2.41 -11.95 -7.20
CA SER A 96 2.23 -10.50 -7.17
C SER A 96 0.77 -10.17 -6.88
N VAL A 97 0.45 -9.83 -5.65
CA VAL A 97 -0.93 -9.52 -5.22
C VAL A 97 -1.34 -8.15 -5.74
N ARG A 98 -2.43 -8.10 -6.54
CA ARG A 98 -3.02 -6.85 -7.01
C ARG A 98 -4.15 -6.38 -6.10
N ASN A 99 -4.97 -7.31 -5.65
CA ASN A 99 -6.06 -7.06 -4.71
C ASN A 99 -6.39 -8.36 -3.95
N PHE A 100 -7.10 -8.24 -2.84
CA PHE A 100 -7.55 -9.38 -2.05
C PHE A 100 -8.88 -9.07 -1.36
N VAL A 101 -9.64 -10.11 -1.05
CA VAL A 101 -10.91 -10.02 -0.30
C VAL A 101 -11.00 -11.22 0.62
N PHE A 102 -11.34 -10.99 1.89
CA PHE A 102 -11.63 -12.05 2.84
C PHE A 102 -13.02 -12.65 2.62
N SER A 103 -13.18 -13.94 2.91
CA SER A 103 -14.50 -14.58 3.03
C SER A 103 -15.27 -13.98 4.21
N GLU A 104 -16.59 -14.25 4.25
CA GLU A 104 -17.47 -13.73 5.30
C GLU A 104 -17.00 -14.11 6.70
N ASP A 105 -16.55 -15.35 6.88
CA ASP A 105 -16.03 -15.91 8.13
C ASP A 105 -14.52 -15.65 8.36
N ASN A 106 -13.87 -14.88 7.49
CA ASN A 106 -12.43 -14.60 7.47
C ASN A 106 -11.53 -15.87 7.46
N SER A 107 -12.06 -17.03 7.06
CA SER A 107 -11.27 -18.27 6.98
C SER A 107 -10.48 -18.40 5.67
N LYS A 108 -10.89 -17.68 4.64
CA LYS A 108 -10.30 -17.73 3.31
C LYS A 108 -10.03 -16.32 2.77
N VAL A 109 -9.09 -16.24 1.83
CA VAL A 109 -8.80 -15.01 1.11
C VAL A 109 -8.80 -15.31 -0.38
N LEU A 110 -9.58 -14.51 -1.13
CA LEU A 110 -9.53 -14.49 -2.58
C LEU A 110 -8.49 -13.47 -3.01
N ILE A 111 -7.48 -13.91 -3.74
CA ILE A 111 -6.36 -13.11 -4.21
C ILE A 111 -6.49 -12.89 -5.71
N TYR A 112 -6.39 -11.65 -6.15
CA TYR A 112 -6.41 -11.24 -7.55
C TYR A 112 -5.00 -10.85 -7.99
N THR A 113 -4.53 -11.44 -9.10
CA THR A 113 -3.16 -11.30 -9.58
C THR A 113 -3.11 -11.38 -11.12
N ASN A 114 -1.92 -11.24 -11.71
CA ASN A 114 -1.67 -11.36 -13.16
C ASN A 114 -2.72 -10.61 -13.99
N THR A 115 -2.95 -9.33 -13.63
CA THR A 115 -4.04 -8.56 -14.19
C THR A 115 -3.77 -8.14 -15.63
N ARG A 116 -4.81 -8.16 -16.44
CA ARG A 116 -4.79 -7.65 -17.80
C ARG A 116 -5.80 -6.52 -17.98
N ARG A 117 -5.30 -5.40 -18.47
CA ARG A 117 -6.13 -4.24 -18.76
C ARG A 117 -7.06 -4.51 -19.93
N VAL A 118 -8.36 -4.25 -19.71
CA VAL A 118 -9.38 -4.25 -20.77
C VAL A 118 -9.98 -2.85 -20.80
N TRP A 119 -9.65 -2.09 -21.84
CA TRP A 119 -10.00 -0.68 -22.01
C TRP A 119 -9.40 0.20 -20.89
N ARG A 120 -10.22 0.63 -19.93
CA ARG A 120 -9.80 1.56 -18.87
C ARG A 120 -9.39 0.88 -17.57
N TYR A 121 -9.82 -0.37 -17.35
CA TYR A 121 -9.68 -1.07 -16.07
C TYR A 121 -8.98 -2.41 -16.21
N ASP A 122 -8.29 -2.81 -15.15
CA ASP A 122 -7.75 -4.16 -14.98
C ASP A 122 -8.90 -5.07 -14.55
N THR A 123 -9.66 -5.61 -15.51
CA THR A 123 -10.84 -6.44 -15.23
C THR A 123 -10.59 -7.92 -15.37
N ARG A 124 -9.54 -8.33 -16.09
CA ARG A 124 -9.15 -9.72 -16.27
C ARG A 124 -7.91 -10.04 -15.47
N GLY A 125 -7.82 -11.27 -15.00
CA GLY A 125 -6.65 -11.75 -14.27
C GLY A 125 -6.80 -13.18 -13.83
N ASP A 126 -5.88 -13.60 -12.96
CA ASP A 126 -5.92 -14.89 -12.31
C ASP A 126 -6.39 -14.70 -10.87
N TYR A 127 -7.07 -15.71 -10.37
CA TYR A 127 -7.58 -15.73 -9.01
C TYR A 127 -7.09 -16.94 -8.25
N TRP A 128 -6.75 -16.72 -6.99
CA TRP A 128 -6.32 -17.76 -6.06
C TRP A 128 -7.14 -17.69 -4.79
N VAL A 129 -7.40 -18.82 -4.19
CA VAL A 129 -8.02 -18.92 -2.87
C VAL A 129 -6.97 -19.45 -1.90
N LEU A 130 -6.67 -18.66 -0.89
CA LEU A 130 -5.85 -19.05 0.25
C LEU A 130 -6.75 -19.43 1.42
N ASN A 131 -6.60 -20.64 1.93
CA ASN A 131 -7.21 -21.05 3.18
C ASN A 131 -6.27 -20.69 4.34
N LEU A 132 -6.72 -19.83 5.24
CA LEU A 132 -5.88 -19.33 6.34
C LEU A 132 -5.63 -20.35 7.45
N LYS A 133 -6.45 -21.42 7.54
CA LYS A 133 -6.29 -22.47 8.56
C LYS A 133 -5.13 -23.42 8.27
N ASP A 134 -4.98 -23.79 7.00
CA ASP A 134 -3.98 -24.78 6.57
C ASP A 134 -2.91 -24.22 5.63
N GLY A 135 -3.01 -22.92 5.29
CA GLY A 135 -2.09 -22.24 4.38
C GLY A 135 -2.18 -22.70 2.92
N LYS A 136 -3.20 -23.49 2.56
CA LYS A 136 -3.34 -24.04 1.22
C LYS A 136 -3.77 -22.97 0.23
N LEU A 137 -2.93 -22.74 -0.78
CA LEU A 137 -3.17 -21.80 -1.87
C LEU A 137 -3.58 -22.55 -3.15
N GLN A 138 -4.72 -22.19 -3.73
CA GLN A 138 -5.33 -22.89 -4.84
C GLN A 138 -5.75 -21.92 -5.95
N GLN A 139 -5.30 -22.16 -7.18
CA GLN A 139 -5.69 -21.36 -8.34
C GLN A 139 -7.09 -21.73 -8.82
N LEU A 140 -7.92 -20.72 -9.07
CA LEU A 140 -9.21 -20.89 -9.73
C LEU A 140 -9.01 -20.98 -11.25
N GLY A 141 -9.80 -21.83 -11.89
CA GLY A 141 -9.78 -21.97 -13.36
C GLY A 141 -8.42 -22.38 -13.91
N LYS A 142 -7.67 -23.24 -13.23
CA LYS A 142 -6.31 -23.68 -13.62
C LYS A 142 -6.19 -24.22 -15.06
N SER A 143 -7.28 -24.73 -15.61
CA SER A 143 -7.34 -25.24 -17.00
C SER A 143 -7.60 -24.15 -18.04
N LEU A 144 -7.90 -22.93 -17.62
CA LEU A 144 -8.17 -21.80 -18.49
C LEU A 144 -6.87 -21.08 -18.85
N PRO A 145 -6.83 -20.35 -19.97
CA PRO A 145 -5.72 -19.48 -20.29
C PRO A 145 -5.50 -18.43 -19.22
N GLU A 146 -4.24 -18.03 -19.01
CA GLU A 146 -3.86 -17.00 -18.03
C GLU A 146 -4.60 -15.68 -18.26
N ALA A 147 -4.86 -14.96 -17.17
CA ALA A 147 -5.49 -13.64 -17.15
C ALA A 147 -6.83 -13.57 -17.92
N THR A 148 -7.68 -14.61 -17.81
CA THR A 148 -8.99 -14.65 -18.47
C THR A 148 -10.18 -14.56 -17.54
N LEU A 149 -10.01 -14.86 -16.26
CA LEU A 149 -11.08 -14.78 -15.28
C LEU A 149 -11.43 -13.31 -14.95
N MET A 150 -12.71 -13.09 -14.64
CA MET A 150 -13.25 -11.76 -14.30
C MET A 150 -14.18 -11.87 -13.09
N PHE A 151 -14.08 -10.88 -12.19
CA PHE A 151 -15.05 -10.62 -11.12
C PHE A 151 -15.34 -11.80 -10.17
N ALA A 152 -14.34 -12.65 -9.90
CA ALA A 152 -14.52 -13.71 -8.91
C ALA A 152 -14.86 -13.11 -7.52
N LYS A 153 -15.78 -13.75 -6.83
CA LYS A 153 -16.27 -13.34 -5.50
C LYS A 153 -16.57 -14.59 -4.68
N PHE A 154 -16.51 -14.46 -3.36
CA PHE A 154 -17.10 -15.44 -2.48
C PHE A 154 -18.62 -15.35 -2.53
N SER A 155 -19.31 -16.47 -2.32
CA SER A 155 -20.73 -16.48 -1.97
C SER A 155 -20.94 -15.87 -0.59
N PRO A 156 -22.05 -15.19 -0.33
CA PRO A 156 -22.35 -14.65 1.00
C PRO A 156 -22.71 -15.74 2.02
N ASP A 157 -23.02 -16.97 1.60
CA ASP A 157 -23.39 -18.15 2.39
C ASP A 157 -22.28 -19.21 2.45
#